data_2e665ce0ed73527aef4f6fd515ac1510
#
_entry.id   2e665ce0ed73527aef4f6fd515ac1510
#
_cell.length_a   1.000
_cell.length_b   1.000
_cell.length_c   1.000
_cell.angle_alpha   90.00
_cell.angle_beta   90.00
_cell.angle_gamma   90.00
#
_symmetry.space_group_name_H-M   'P 1'
#
loop_
_entity.id
_entity.type
_entity.pdbx_description
1 polymer ?
#
loop_
_entity_poly.entity_id
_entity_poly.type
_entity_poly.pdbx_seq_one_letter_code
_entity_poly.pdbx_strand_id
1 'polypeptide(L)'
;MDEGDLRFMRVAIEVARKARTKGNHPFGAILVDEQGHILMEVENTVVTDEDCTGHAETNLMRQASKVYDRDFLARCTLYASTEPCPMCAGAIFWGNVRRVVYGLSQEGLYAMTGEGTEEVLDVSCRELLGKGRKPIEVVGPVLEEEARNVHTGFWR
;
A
#
# COMPACT_ATOMS: atom_id res chain seq x y z
N MET A 1 13.55 -9.77 1.15
CA MET A 1 12.64 -9.85 2.30
C MET A 1 13.42 -10.24 3.54
N ASP A 2 13.23 -9.55 4.63
CA ASP A 2 13.93 -9.80 5.89
C ASP A 2 12.94 -9.76 7.06
N GLU A 3 13.46 -9.95 8.28
CA GLU A 3 12.62 -9.98 9.48
C GLU A 3 11.92 -8.64 9.72
N GLY A 4 12.57 -7.54 9.37
CA GLY A 4 11.96 -6.22 9.46
C GLY A 4 10.78 -6.12 8.54
N ASP A 5 10.88 -6.65 7.32
CA ASP A 5 9.77 -6.64 6.36
C ASP A 5 8.57 -7.41 6.90
N LEU A 6 8.79 -8.55 7.56
CA LEU A 6 7.71 -9.31 8.17
C LEU A 6 7.03 -8.51 9.28
N ARG A 7 7.83 -7.91 10.15
CA ARG A 7 7.31 -7.13 11.28
C ARG A 7 6.50 -5.92 10.81
N PHE A 8 7.04 -5.16 9.86
CA PHE A 8 6.37 -3.96 9.36
C PHE A 8 5.14 -4.29 8.52
N MET A 9 5.17 -5.42 7.79
CA MET A 9 4.00 -5.86 7.05
C MET A 9 2.85 -6.18 8.01
N ARG A 10 3.11 -6.79 9.16
CA ARG A 10 2.07 -7.05 10.14
C ARG A 10 1.46 -5.76 10.68
N VAL A 11 2.25 -4.70 10.82
CA VAL A 11 1.73 -3.39 11.20
C VAL A 11 0.80 -2.85 10.11
N ALA A 12 1.22 -2.92 8.84
CA ALA A 12 0.39 -2.45 7.73
C ALA A 12 -0.93 -3.22 7.65
N ILE A 13 -0.89 -4.53 7.87
CA ILE A 13 -2.08 -5.38 7.88
C ILE A 13 -3.03 -4.96 9.01
N GLU A 14 -2.49 -4.63 10.19
CA GLU A 14 -3.31 -4.17 11.31
C GLU A 14 -3.95 -2.81 11.01
N VAL A 15 -3.23 -1.93 10.32
CA VAL A 15 -3.79 -0.65 9.88
C VAL A 15 -4.97 -0.88 8.91
N ALA A 16 -4.85 -1.88 8.02
CA ALA A 16 -5.94 -2.26 7.13
C ALA A 16 -7.16 -2.73 7.91
N ARG A 17 -6.95 -3.50 8.97
CA ARG A 17 -8.04 -3.98 9.83
C ARG A 17 -8.76 -2.81 10.50
N LYS A 18 -8.01 -1.82 10.96
CA LYS A 18 -8.58 -0.61 11.55
C LYS A 18 -9.41 0.17 10.55
N ALA A 19 -8.95 0.29 9.31
CA ALA A 19 -9.70 0.97 8.24
C ALA A 19 -11.06 0.28 8.05
N ARG A 20 -11.07 -1.04 7.97
CA ARG A 20 -12.31 -1.82 7.83
C ARG A 20 -13.25 -1.59 9.01
N THR A 21 -12.72 -1.57 10.21
CA THR A 21 -13.51 -1.37 11.43
C THR A 21 -14.24 -0.01 11.40
N LYS A 22 -13.64 0.98 10.77
CA LYS A 22 -14.21 2.33 10.64
C LYS A 22 -15.20 2.46 9.47
N GLY A 23 -15.43 1.40 8.71
CA GLY A 23 -16.33 1.40 7.57
C GLY A 23 -15.67 1.67 6.24
N ASN A 24 -14.35 1.76 6.20
CA ASN A 24 -13.60 1.93 4.96
C ASN A 24 -13.17 0.60 4.37
N HIS A 25 -12.60 0.64 3.16
CA HIS A 25 -12.02 -0.55 2.54
C HIS A 25 -10.81 -1.05 3.35
N PRO A 26 -10.57 -2.37 3.37
CA PRO A 26 -9.54 -2.94 4.25
C PRO A 26 -8.13 -2.78 3.67
N PHE A 27 -7.66 -1.56 3.56
CA PHE A 27 -6.32 -1.25 3.05
C PHE A 27 -5.60 -0.32 4.03
N GLY A 28 -4.33 -0.61 4.26
CA GLY A 28 -3.48 0.18 5.15
C GLY A 28 -2.08 0.29 4.60
N ALA A 29 -1.37 1.34 5.00
CA ALA A 29 0.01 1.56 4.60
C ALA A 29 0.78 2.24 5.73
N ILE A 30 2.08 1.95 5.79
CA ILE A 30 2.98 2.62 6.73
C ILE A 30 4.23 3.08 6.01
N LEU A 31 4.86 4.11 6.54
CA LEU A 31 6.14 4.60 6.05
C LEU A 31 7.19 4.38 7.13
N VAL A 32 8.32 3.78 6.74
CA VAL A 32 9.40 3.43 7.68
C VAL A 32 10.69 4.05 7.17
N ASP A 33 11.47 4.70 8.06
CA ASP A 33 12.74 5.28 7.67
C ASP A 33 13.85 4.22 7.64
N GLU A 34 15.06 4.63 7.24
CA GLU A 34 16.16 3.68 7.09
C GLU A 34 16.68 3.11 8.42
N GLN A 35 16.34 3.74 9.54
CA GLN A 35 16.67 3.22 10.86
C GLN A 35 15.60 2.29 11.44
N GLY A 36 14.50 2.09 10.72
CA GLY A 36 13.43 1.20 11.16
C GLY A 36 12.38 1.88 12.04
N HIS A 37 12.30 3.21 11.99
CA HIS A 37 11.26 3.94 12.73
C HIS A 37 10.01 4.05 11.86
N ILE A 38 8.85 3.73 12.43
CA ILE A 38 7.56 3.92 11.75
C ILE A 38 7.21 5.40 11.85
N LEU A 39 7.18 6.07 10.71
CA LEU A 39 6.91 7.51 10.64
C LEU A 39 5.43 7.82 10.53
N MET A 40 4.67 6.97 9.85
CA MET A 40 3.25 7.17 9.58
C MET A 40 2.54 5.84 9.46
N GLU A 41 1.29 5.80 9.94
CA GLU A 41 0.37 4.68 9.73
C GLU A 41 -0.89 5.30 9.15
N VAL A 42 -1.29 4.90 7.95
CA VAL A 42 -2.35 5.58 7.21
C VAL A 42 -3.36 4.60 6.65
N GLU A 43 -4.64 4.89 6.86
CA GLU A 43 -5.76 4.05 6.48
C GLU A 43 -6.38 4.52 5.17
N ASN A 44 -7.07 3.59 4.50
CA ASN A 44 -7.98 3.92 3.42
C ASN A 44 -9.14 4.75 3.99
N THR A 45 -9.56 5.78 3.27
CA THR A 45 -10.63 6.68 3.69
C THR A 45 -11.65 6.94 2.57
N VAL A 46 -11.72 6.06 1.57
CA VAL A 46 -12.61 6.24 0.42
C VAL A 46 -14.05 6.48 0.85
N VAL A 47 -14.54 5.70 1.81
CA VAL A 47 -15.95 5.79 2.23
C VAL A 47 -16.18 6.98 3.15
N THR A 48 -15.37 7.12 4.20
CA THR A 48 -15.59 8.17 5.20
C THR A 48 -15.32 9.57 4.65
N ASP A 49 -14.37 9.72 3.71
CA ASP A 49 -14.06 11.00 3.09
C ASP A 49 -14.83 11.23 1.78
N GLU A 50 -15.56 10.22 1.31
CA GLU A 50 -16.26 10.27 0.00
C GLU A 50 -15.28 10.70 -1.10
N ASP A 51 -14.10 10.07 -1.13
CA ASP A 51 -12.99 10.47 -2.00
C ASP A 51 -12.41 9.24 -2.69
N CYS A 52 -12.59 9.14 -4.01
CA CYS A 52 -12.10 8.00 -4.78
C CYS A 52 -10.57 7.89 -4.75
N THR A 53 -9.85 8.96 -4.40
CA THR A 53 -8.39 8.91 -4.27
C THR A 53 -7.94 8.57 -2.85
N GLY A 54 -8.87 8.33 -1.94
CA GLY A 54 -8.59 8.07 -0.53
C GLY A 54 -8.00 6.69 -0.24
N HIS A 55 -7.16 6.17 -1.12
CA HIS A 55 -6.41 4.94 -0.87
C HIS A 55 -5.34 5.20 0.17
N ALA A 56 -5.04 4.19 0.98
CA ALA A 56 -4.08 4.33 2.07
C ALA A 56 -2.73 4.87 1.60
N GLU A 57 -2.19 4.31 0.52
CA GLU A 57 -0.88 4.71 0.00
C GLU A 57 -0.89 6.13 -0.56
N THR A 58 -1.95 6.51 -1.29
CA THR A 58 -2.08 7.88 -1.81
C THR A 58 -2.25 8.88 -0.67
N ASN A 59 -3.05 8.54 0.33
CA ASN A 59 -3.19 9.35 1.54
C ASN A 59 -1.84 9.54 2.21
N LEU A 60 -1.07 8.46 2.35
CA LEU A 60 0.25 8.49 2.96
C LEU A 60 1.19 9.42 2.18
N MET A 61 1.26 9.26 0.86
CA MET A 61 2.17 10.08 0.05
C MET A 61 1.76 11.54 0.04
N ARG A 62 0.46 11.84 0.08
CA ARG A 62 -0.02 13.23 0.17
C ARG A 62 0.47 13.88 1.45
N GLN A 63 0.42 13.16 2.56
CA GLN A 63 0.87 13.67 3.85
C GLN A 63 2.39 13.73 3.94
N ALA A 64 3.06 12.64 3.56
CA ALA A 64 4.52 12.52 3.70
C ALA A 64 5.26 13.57 2.87
N SER A 65 4.78 13.85 1.65
CA SER A 65 5.44 14.81 0.77
C SER A 65 5.40 16.25 1.32
N LYS A 66 4.50 16.52 2.24
CA LYS A 66 4.39 17.84 2.89
C LYS A 66 5.30 17.98 4.11
N VAL A 67 5.73 16.86 4.68
CA VAL A 67 6.48 16.82 5.94
C VAL A 67 7.96 16.50 5.72
N TYR A 68 8.26 15.63 4.77
CA TYR A 68 9.62 15.15 4.53
C TYR A 68 10.09 15.58 3.14
N ASP A 69 11.39 15.88 3.02
CA ASP A 69 11.95 16.24 1.72
C ASP A 69 12.19 15.00 0.85
N ARG A 70 12.44 15.22 -0.43
CA ARG A 70 12.57 14.15 -1.40
C ARG A 70 13.75 13.21 -1.12
N ASP A 71 14.87 13.77 -0.65
CA ASP A 71 16.05 12.95 -0.36
C ASP A 71 15.80 12.03 0.83
N PHE A 72 15.10 12.52 1.84
CA PHE A 72 14.71 11.71 2.99
C PHE A 72 13.77 10.58 2.55
N LEU A 73 12.75 10.92 1.75
CA LEU A 73 11.78 9.93 1.27
C LEU A 73 12.43 8.85 0.40
N ALA A 74 13.49 9.20 -0.33
CA ALA A 74 14.23 8.22 -1.13
C ALA A 74 14.87 7.11 -0.29
N ARG A 75 15.06 7.35 0.99
CA ARG A 75 15.64 6.37 1.93
C ARG A 75 14.59 5.63 2.75
N CYS A 76 13.31 5.94 2.53
CA CYS A 76 12.22 5.30 3.26
C CYS A 76 11.68 4.08 2.51
N THR A 77 10.97 3.22 3.23
CA THR A 77 10.24 2.09 2.66
C THR A 77 8.75 2.28 2.97
N LEU A 78 7.92 2.08 1.97
CA LEU A 78 6.47 2.06 2.15
C LEU A 78 6.00 0.60 2.19
N TYR A 79 5.28 0.25 3.24
CA TYR A 79 4.67 -1.07 3.37
C TYR A 79 3.16 -0.93 3.15
N ALA A 80 2.63 -1.67 2.19
CA ALA A 80 1.21 -1.65 1.86
C ALA A 80 0.61 -3.03 2.10
N SER A 81 -0.53 -3.07 2.78
CA SER A 81 -1.19 -4.36 3.08
C SER A 81 -1.62 -5.09 1.81
N THR A 82 -1.95 -4.35 0.75
CA THR A 82 -2.24 -4.88 -0.58
C THR A 82 -1.38 -4.14 -1.58
N GLU A 83 -1.00 -4.82 -2.65
CA GLU A 83 -0.19 -4.24 -3.72
C GLU A 83 -0.76 -2.90 -4.18
N PRO A 84 0.04 -1.82 -4.23
CA PRO A 84 -0.44 -0.52 -4.69
C PRO A 84 -1.01 -0.59 -6.10
N CYS A 85 -2.20 -0.02 -6.29
CA CYS A 85 -2.81 0.11 -7.60
C CYS A 85 -2.03 1.14 -8.44
N PRO A 86 -2.32 1.29 -9.75
CA PRO A 86 -1.59 2.25 -10.58
C PRO A 86 -1.62 3.69 -10.07
N MET A 87 -2.72 4.15 -9.50
CA MET A 87 -2.79 5.49 -8.91
C MET A 87 -1.81 5.64 -7.75
N CYS A 88 -1.79 4.65 -6.85
CA CYS A 88 -0.91 4.68 -5.68
C CYS A 88 0.55 4.49 -6.07
N ALA A 89 0.83 3.62 -7.04
CA ALA A 89 2.19 3.43 -7.54
C ALA A 89 2.70 4.74 -8.15
N GLY A 90 1.85 5.47 -8.87
CA GLY A 90 2.19 6.79 -9.39
C GLY A 90 2.51 7.77 -8.27
N ALA A 91 1.69 7.79 -7.22
CA ALA A 91 1.93 8.67 -6.07
C ALA A 91 3.27 8.37 -5.39
N ILE A 92 3.60 7.08 -5.24
CA ILE A 92 4.88 6.64 -4.68
C ILE A 92 6.04 7.10 -5.56
N PHE A 93 5.90 6.94 -6.87
CA PHE A 93 6.92 7.37 -7.84
C PHE A 93 7.20 8.87 -7.73
N TRP A 94 6.14 9.68 -7.78
CA TRP A 94 6.27 11.14 -7.71
C TRP A 94 6.72 11.62 -6.34
N GLY A 95 6.38 10.88 -5.28
CA GLY A 95 6.82 11.19 -3.92
C GLY A 95 8.25 10.78 -3.63
N ASN A 96 8.87 10.02 -4.53
CA ASN A 96 10.29 9.63 -4.45
C ASN A 96 10.64 8.55 -3.45
N VAL A 97 9.69 7.76 -2.98
CA VAL A 97 9.98 6.59 -2.15
C VAL A 97 10.56 5.49 -3.07
N ARG A 98 11.68 4.88 -2.66
CA ARG A 98 12.46 3.99 -3.52
C ARG A 98 12.36 2.51 -3.14
N ARG A 99 11.54 2.19 -2.16
CA ARG A 99 11.32 0.78 -1.79
C ARG A 99 9.87 0.60 -1.37
N VAL A 100 9.21 -0.40 -1.97
CA VAL A 100 7.82 -0.72 -1.70
C VAL A 100 7.73 -2.21 -1.37
N VAL A 101 7.07 -2.53 -0.26
CA VAL A 101 6.81 -3.90 0.14
C VAL A 101 5.31 -4.07 0.28
N TYR A 102 4.73 -5.10 -0.35
CA TYR A 102 3.28 -5.31 -0.25
C TYR A 102 2.94 -6.73 0.22
N GLY A 103 1.77 -6.85 0.84
CA GLY A 103 1.29 -8.12 1.37
C GLY A 103 0.50 -8.92 0.34
N LEU A 104 -0.77 -8.57 0.15
CA LEU A 104 -1.64 -9.24 -0.81
C LEU A 104 -1.35 -8.72 -2.22
N SER A 105 -1.12 -9.63 -3.16
CA SER A 105 -0.90 -9.24 -4.55
C SER A 105 -2.20 -8.72 -5.17
N GLN A 106 -2.07 -7.93 -6.23
CA GLN A 106 -3.21 -7.45 -7.00
C GLN A 106 -4.00 -8.64 -7.57
N GLU A 107 -3.28 -9.66 -8.05
CA GLU A 107 -3.91 -10.89 -8.54
C GLU A 107 -4.74 -11.55 -7.43
N GLY A 108 -4.19 -11.64 -6.22
CA GLY A 108 -4.91 -12.21 -5.08
C GLY A 108 -6.13 -11.40 -4.70
N LEU A 109 -6.03 -10.07 -4.76
CA LEU A 109 -7.17 -9.20 -4.49
C LEU A 109 -8.28 -9.39 -5.52
N TYR A 110 -7.93 -9.35 -6.79
CA TYR A 110 -8.92 -9.47 -7.87
C TYR A 110 -9.54 -10.86 -7.95
N ALA A 111 -8.86 -11.87 -7.44
CA ALA A 111 -9.46 -13.21 -7.30
C ALA A 111 -10.65 -13.19 -6.35
N MET A 112 -10.65 -12.27 -5.38
CA MET A 112 -11.76 -12.12 -4.41
C MET A 112 -12.83 -11.14 -4.88
N THR A 113 -12.45 -10.10 -5.62
CA THR A 113 -13.33 -8.96 -5.93
C THR A 113 -13.70 -8.87 -7.39
N GLY A 114 -12.84 -9.37 -8.29
CA GLY A 114 -12.88 -9.01 -9.70
C GLY A 114 -13.95 -9.67 -10.55
N GLU A 115 -14.46 -10.80 -10.11
CA GLU A 115 -15.43 -11.54 -10.93
C GLU A 115 -16.76 -10.79 -10.99
N GLY A 116 -17.15 -10.43 -12.21
CA GLY A 116 -18.42 -9.72 -12.42
C GLY A 116 -18.39 -8.24 -12.11
N THR A 117 -17.22 -7.65 -11.84
CA THR A 117 -17.10 -6.21 -11.58
C THR A 117 -16.21 -5.54 -12.62
N GLU A 118 -16.48 -4.26 -12.85
CA GLU A 118 -15.65 -3.40 -13.70
C GLU A 118 -14.46 -2.84 -12.92
N GLU A 119 -14.43 -3.01 -11.60
CA GLU A 119 -13.42 -2.39 -10.72
C GLU A 119 -12.12 -3.19 -10.70
N VAL A 120 -11.57 -3.42 -11.89
CA VAL A 120 -10.28 -4.10 -12.07
C VAL A 120 -9.40 -3.26 -12.97
N LEU A 121 -8.24 -2.85 -12.47
CA LEU A 121 -7.23 -2.12 -13.23
C LEU A 121 -5.95 -2.94 -13.19
N ASP A 122 -5.82 -3.84 -14.14
CA ASP A 122 -4.85 -4.94 -14.11
C ASP A 122 -3.47 -4.52 -14.63
N VAL A 123 -2.76 -3.72 -13.84
CA VAL A 123 -1.37 -3.36 -14.09
C VAL A 123 -0.63 -3.52 -12.77
N SER A 124 0.35 -4.42 -12.73
CA SER A 124 1.08 -4.66 -11.49
C SER A 124 1.95 -3.46 -11.11
N CYS A 125 2.12 -3.28 -9.82
CA CYS A 125 2.98 -2.24 -9.25
C CYS A 125 4.40 -2.36 -9.81
N ARG A 126 4.93 -3.60 -9.85
CA ARG A 126 6.29 -3.86 -10.35
C ARG A 126 6.42 -3.47 -11.82
N GLU A 127 5.43 -3.81 -12.63
CA GLU A 127 5.43 -3.48 -14.06
C GLU A 127 5.39 -1.95 -14.26
N LEU A 128 4.49 -1.28 -13.56
CA LEU A 128 4.33 0.16 -13.71
C LEU A 128 5.58 0.91 -13.28
N LEU A 129 6.10 0.61 -12.09
CA LEU A 129 7.29 1.29 -11.56
C LEU A 129 8.53 0.95 -12.37
N GLY A 130 8.58 -0.24 -12.97
CA GLY A 130 9.68 -0.66 -13.83
C GLY A 130 9.80 0.15 -15.11
N LYS A 131 8.76 0.87 -15.52
CA LYS A 131 8.78 1.72 -16.70
C LYS A 131 9.39 3.10 -16.44
N GLY A 132 9.59 3.45 -15.18
CA GLY A 132 10.21 4.72 -14.81
C GLY A 132 11.72 4.63 -14.80
N ARG A 133 12.37 5.81 -14.77
CA ARG A 133 13.83 5.88 -14.71
C ARG A 133 14.39 5.92 -13.30
N LYS A 134 13.52 5.98 -12.30
CA LYS A 134 13.93 5.89 -10.89
C LYS A 134 14.01 4.42 -10.51
N PRO A 135 15.13 3.96 -9.94
CA PRO A 135 15.21 2.59 -9.43
C PRO A 135 14.37 2.47 -8.16
N ILE A 136 13.28 1.73 -8.24
CA ILE A 136 12.40 1.49 -7.10
C ILE A 136 12.33 -0.02 -6.89
N GLU A 137 12.75 -0.46 -5.72
CA GLU A 137 12.69 -1.88 -5.36
C GLU A 137 11.26 -2.23 -4.95
N VAL A 138 10.71 -3.28 -5.54
CA VAL A 138 9.37 -3.78 -5.22
C VAL A 138 9.51 -5.19 -4.68
N VAL A 139 9.05 -5.40 -3.45
CA VAL A 139 9.10 -6.70 -2.77
C VAL A 139 7.68 -7.14 -2.46
N GLY A 140 7.33 -8.34 -2.84
CA GLY A 140 6.01 -8.91 -2.53
C GLY A 140 5.68 -10.09 -3.43
N PRO A 141 4.69 -10.89 -3.04
CA PRO A 141 3.86 -10.74 -1.83
C PRO A 141 4.60 -11.17 -0.55
N VAL A 142 4.28 -10.53 0.57
CA VAL A 142 4.85 -10.81 1.88
C VAL A 142 3.70 -11.06 2.85
N LEU A 143 3.67 -12.23 3.50
CA LEU A 143 2.59 -12.63 4.40
C LEU A 143 1.23 -12.56 3.71
N GLU A 144 1.16 -13.09 2.49
CA GLU A 144 -0.02 -12.97 1.64
C GLU A 144 -1.29 -13.51 2.29
N GLU A 145 -1.19 -14.64 3.01
CA GLU A 145 -2.36 -15.21 3.69
C GLU A 145 -2.87 -14.31 4.81
N GLU A 146 -1.98 -13.77 5.64
CA GLU A 146 -2.37 -12.85 6.70
C GLU A 146 -3.01 -11.59 6.10
N ALA A 147 -2.44 -11.09 5.02
CA ALA A 147 -2.96 -9.91 4.32
C ALA A 147 -4.34 -10.20 3.71
N ARG A 148 -4.52 -11.38 3.13
CA ARG A 148 -5.80 -11.80 2.55
C ARG A 148 -6.89 -11.89 3.62
N ASN A 149 -6.54 -12.38 4.81
CA ASN A 149 -7.51 -12.61 5.89
C ASN A 149 -8.23 -11.33 6.32
N VAL A 150 -7.62 -10.17 6.16
CA VAL A 150 -8.26 -8.90 6.51
C VAL A 150 -9.47 -8.62 5.62
N HIS A 151 -9.51 -9.22 4.43
CA HIS A 151 -10.58 -9.02 3.46
C HIS A 151 -11.74 -10.01 3.63
N THR A 152 -11.59 -11.03 4.47
CA THR A 152 -12.59 -12.11 4.61
C THR A 152 -13.98 -11.55 4.91
N GLY A 153 -14.95 -11.88 4.05
CA GLY A 153 -16.34 -11.45 4.22
C GLY A 153 -16.62 -10.00 3.90
N PHE A 154 -15.63 -9.24 3.42
CA PHE A 154 -15.82 -7.81 3.11
C PHE A 154 -16.43 -7.60 1.73
N TRP A 155 -15.84 -8.24 0.73
CA TRP A 155 -16.25 -8.04 -0.66
C TRP A 155 -17.49 -8.87 -1.01
N ARG A 156 -18.42 -8.29 -1.79
CA ARG A 156 -19.67 -8.93 -2.19
C ARG A 156 -19.80 -8.99 -3.71
#